data_dbe410d8595c3f9c7f414573ac874aca
#
_entry.id   dbe410d8595c3f9c7f414573ac874aca
#
_cell.length_a   1.000
_cell.length_b   1.000
_cell.length_c   1.000
_cell.angle_alpha   90.00
_cell.angle_beta   90.00
_cell.angle_gamma   90.00
#
_symmetry.space_group_name_H-M   'P 1'
#
loop_
_entity.id
_entity.type
_entity.pdbx_description
1 polymer ?
#
loop_
_entity_poly.entity_id
_entity_poly.type
_entity_poly.pdbx_seq_one_letter_code
_entity_poly.pdbx_strand_id
1 'polypeptide(L)'
;NNLFTLINLLSELKKLNKEINFIFSSSATVYGKPINLPITELEPIKDAESPYGNTKQIGEEIIKDLVKSDSNFKAISLRYFNPIGAHHSAMIGELPIGVPQNLVPYITQTAVGIREELTVFGNDYSTSDGSCLRDYIHVVDLAKAHIKSLDKLMTISENNYYDTFNIGTGKGTSVLELINCFEAVTGNKLNFKIGERRKGDVAECFADVTKANKFLNWKSELSVEDSLLSSWNWEKNINNEKL
;
A
#
# COMPACT_ATOMS: atom_id res chain seq x y z
N ASN A 1 -5.81 -6.39 17.15
CA ASN A 1 -6.30 -5.01 17.04
C ASN A 1 -7.11 -4.77 15.75
N ASN A 2 -6.57 -5.09 14.54
CA ASN A 2 -7.23 -4.75 13.28
C ASN A 2 -8.70 -5.22 13.19
N LEU A 3 -9.00 -6.47 13.52
CA LEU A 3 -10.36 -7.02 13.40
C LEU A 3 -11.31 -6.46 14.44
N PHE A 4 -10.89 -6.38 15.72
CA PHE A 4 -11.74 -5.83 16.77
C PHE A 4 -12.10 -4.36 16.51
N THR A 5 -11.14 -3.56 16.04
CA THR A 5 -11.39 -2.17 15.67
C THR A 5 -12.41 -2.08 14.54
N LEU A 6 -12.27 -2.91 13.50
CA LEU A 6 -13.22 -2.95 12.39
C LEU A 6 -14.62 -3.36 12.85
N ILE A 7 -14.73 -4.47 13.59
CA ILE A 7 -16.03 -4.99 14.08
C ILE A 7 -16.73 -3.95 14.94
N ASN A 8 -16.01 -3.34 15.89
CA ASN A 8 -16.58 -2.31 16.76
C ASN A 8 -17.07 -1.11 15.95
N LEU A 9 -16.26 -0.62 15.01
CA LEU A 9 -16.65 0.51 14.15
C LEU A 9 -17.91 0.17 13.33
N LEU A 10 -17.93 -0.98 12.66
CA LEU A 10 -19.10 -1.39 11.86
C LEU A 10 -20.35 -1.59 12.74
N SER A 11 -20.20 -2.11 13.94
CA SER A 11 -21.30 -2.27 14.90
C SER A 11 -21.89 -0.93 15.33
N GLU A 12 -21.05 0.07 15.59
CA GLU A 12 -21.52 1.42 15.95
C GLU A 12 -22.14 2.15 14.75
N LEU A 13 -21.54 2.02 13.55
CA LEU A 13 -22.12 2.60 12.33
C LEU A 13 -23.50 2.02 12.03
N LYS A 14 -23.71 0.73 12.24
CA LYS A 14 -25.03 0.09 12.06
C LYS A 14 -26.12 0.67 12.96
N LYS A 15 -25.79 1.09 14.18
CA LYS A 15 -26.73 1.69 15.12
C LYS A 15 -27.26 3.07 14.65
N LEU A 16 -26.55 3.74 13.72
CA LEU A 16 -26.96 5.03 13.21
C LEU A 16 -28.25 4.97 12.37
N ASN A 17 -28.60 3.79 11.85
CA ASN A 17 -29.74 3.55 10.98
C ASN A 17 -29.85 4.56 9.82
N LYS A 18 -28.70 4.83 9.18
CA LYS A 18 -28.54 5.76 8.06
C LYS A 18 -27.77 5.08 6.94
N GLU A 19 -27.81 5.66 5.75
CA GLU A 19 -26.95 5.24 4.64
C GLU A 19 -25.47 5.45 5.01
N ILE A 20 -24.69 4.41 4.88
CA ILE A 20 -23.24 4.38 5.18
C ILE A 20 -22.47 4.06 3.91
N ASN A 21 -21.61 4.99 3.51
CA ASN A 21 -20.61 4.80 2.47
C ASN A 21 -19.26 4.48 3.13
N PHE A 22 -18.81 3.25 3.03
CA PHE A 22 -17.64 2.77 3.76
C PHE A 22 -16.49 2.41 2.82
N ILE A 23 -15.28 2.94 3.10
CA ILE A 23 -14.06 2.58 2.37
C ILE A 23 -13.13 1.82 3.32
N PHE A 24 -12.77 0.63 2.91
CA PHE A 24 -11.85 -0.23 3.67
C PHE A 24 -10.45 -0.19 3.09
N SER A 25 -9.48 0.17 3.94
CA SER A 25 -8.06 0.04 3.65
C SER A 25 -7.65 -1.43 3.67
N SER A 26 -7.82 -2.11 2.54
CA SER A 26 -7.35 -3.47 2.33
C SER A 26 -5.89 -3.48 1.85
N SER A 27 -5.38 -4.59 1.36
CA SER A 27 -3.99 -4.74 0.96
C SER A 27 -3.85 -5.79 -0.14
N ALA A 28 -2.87 -5.66 -1.02
CA ALA A 28 -2.49 -6.69 -1.98
C ALA A 28 -2.09 -8.02 -1.31
N THR A 29 -1.76 -8.01 -0.02
CA THR A 29 -1.47 -9.23 0.75
C THR A 29 -2.65 -10.21 0.85
N VAL A 30 -3.88 -9.76 0.53
CA VAL A 30 -5.07 -10.63 0.47
C VAL A 30 -4.95 -11.70 -0.63
N TYR A 31 -4.16 -11.47 -1.67
CA TYR A 31 -3.98 -12.43 -2.75
C TYR A 31 -3.11 -13.64 -2.36
N GLY A 32 -2.36 -13.56 -1.24
CA GLY A 32 -1.35 -14.56 -0.91
C GLY A 32 -0.25 -14.62 -1.97
N LYS A 33 0.02 -15.80 -2.52
CA LYS A 33 0.94 -15.97 -3.67
C LYS A 33 0.14 -15.90 -4.97
N PRO A 34 0.14 -14.79 -5.71
CA PRO A 34 -0.58 -14.66 -6.97
C PRO A 34 0.00 -15.63 -8.02
N ILE A 35 -0.85 -16.04 -8.96
CA ILE A 35 -0.44 -16.89 -10.11
C ILE A 35 -0.11 -15.99 -11.30
N ASN A 36 -0.93 -14.98 -11.51
CA ASN A 36 -0.84 -14.13 -12.69
C ASN A 36 -0.33 -12.73 -12.34
N LEU A 37 0.45 -12.16 -13.25
CA LEU A 37 0.94 -10.79 -13.20
C LEU A 37 0.65 -10.09 -14.53
N PRO A 38 0.26 -8.81 -14.51
CA PRO A 38 -0.10 -8.02 -13.32
C PRO A 38 -1.32 -8.59 -12.59
N ILE A 39 -1.40 -8.36 -11.25
CA ILE A 39 -2.47 -8.91 -10.42
C ILE A 39 -3.77 -8.14 -10.67
N THR A 40 -4.82 -8.83 -11.13
CA THR A 40 -6.16 -8.26 -11.28
C THR A 40 -6.99 -8.53 -10.03
N GLU A 41 -8.14 -7.84 -9.88
CA GLU A 41 -9.08 -8.10 -8.79
C GLU A 41 -9.79 -9.47 -8.92
N LEU A 42 -9.67 -10.10 -10.08
CA LEU A 42 -10.18 -11.46 -10.34
C LEU A 42 -9.20 -12.56 -9.93
N GLU A 43 -7.98 -12.20 -9.53
CA GLU A 43 -7.01 -13.17 -9.02
C GLU A 43 -7.59 -13.89 -7.80
N PRO A 44 -7.54 -15.22 -7.75
CA PRO A 44 -8.06 -15.97 -6.61
C PRO A 44 -7.38 -15.59 -5.29
N ILE A 45 -8.20 -15.37 -4.27
CA ILE A 45 -7.73 -15.21 -2.90
C ILE A 45 -7.20 -16.56 -2.42
N LYS A 46 -5.93 -16.63 -2.07
CA LYS A 46 -5.26 -17.80 -1.51
C LYS A 46 -4.96 -17.61 -0.04
N ASP A 47 -4.43 -18.64 0.60
CA ASP A 47 -3.98 -18.57 1.97
C ASP A 47 -3.03 -17.39 2.16
N ALA A 48 -3.28 -16.59 3.18
CA ALA A 48 -2.47 -15.43 3.47
C ALA A 48 -1.07 -15.84 3.94
N GLU A 49 -0.03 -15.23 3.37
CA GLU A 49 1.37 -15.48 3.75
C GLU A 49 1.74 -14.87 5.10
N SER A 50 0.85 -14.09 5.73
CA SER A 50 1.07 -13.46 7.01
C SER A 50 -0.21 -13.26 7.82
N PRO A 51 -0.13 -13.18 9.17
CA PRO A 51 -1.28 -12.82 10.00
C PRO A 51 -1.92 -11.48 9.59
N TYR A 52 -1.12 -10.50 9.15
CA TYR A 52 -1.63 -9.23 8.63
C TYR A 52 -2.51 -9.44 7.39
N GLY A 53 -2.02 -10.16 6.39
CA GLY A 53 -2.79 -10.48 5.17
C GLY A 53 -4.10 -11.17 5.51
N ASN A 54 -4.07 -12.15 6.43
CA ASN A 54 -5.28 -12.84 6.89
C ASN A 54 -6.29 -11.89 7.55
N THR A 55 -5.83 -10.91 8.36
CA THR A 55 -6.78 -9.92 8.93
C THR A 55 -7.45 -9.06 7.85
N LYS A 56 -6.79 -8.82 6.72
CA LYS A 56 -7.40 -8.09 5.60
C LYS A 56 -8.39 -8.94 4.82
N GLN A 57 -8.08 -10.23 4.59
CA GLN A 57 -9.05 -11.19 4.00
C GLN A 57 -10.32 -11.27 4.84
N ILE A 58 -10.19 -11.54 6.14
CA ILE A 58 -11.33 -11.59 7.08
C ILE A 58 -12.09 -10.26 7.10
N GLY A 59 -11.39 -9.12 7.06
CA GLY A 59 -12.01 -7.80 7.01
C GLY A 59 -12.87 -7.59 5.76
N GLU A 60 -12.39 -7.98 4.58
CA GLU A 60 -13.17 -7.93 3.34
C GLU A 60 -14.41 -8.83 3.40
N GLU A 61 -14.29 -10.05 3.95
CA GLU A 61 -15.42 -10.96 4.14
C GLU A 61 -16.49 -10.38 5.07
N ILE A 62 -16.10 -9.87 6.23
CA ILE A 62 -17.02 -9.23 7.19
C ILE A 62 -17.78 -8.07 6.53
N ILE A 63 -17.08 -7.19 5.80
CA ILE A 63 -17.70 -6.04 5.15
C ILE A 63 -18.66 -6.51 4.05
N LYS A 64 -18.27 -7.48 3.23
CA LYS A 64 -19.09 -8.04 2.17
C LYS A 64 -20.38 -8.67 2.71
N ASP A 65 -20.30 -9.39 3.82
CA ASP A 65 -21.47 -9.99 4.45
C ASP A 65 -22.36 -8.96 5.13
N LEU A 66 -21.77 -7.92 5.75
CA LEU A 66 -22.54 -6.78 6.29
C LEU A 66 -23.32 -6.08 5.17
N VAL A 67 -22.66 -5.74 4.06
CA VAL A 67 -23.30 -5.09 2.91
C VAL A 67 -24.45 -5.93 2.36
N LYS A 68 -24.30 -7.27 2.28
CA LYS A 68 -25.38 -8.15 1.83
C LYS A 68 -26.57 -8.17 2.78
N SER A 69 -26.32 -8.03 4.09
CA SER A 69 -27.34 -8.17 5.13
C SER A 69 -28.03 -6.85 5.50
N ASP A 70 -27.47 -5.70 5.13
CA ASP A 70 -27.95 -4.37 5.48
C ASP A 70 -27.94 -3.42 4.27
N SER A 71 -29.13 -3.10 3.77
CA SER A 71 -29.31 -2.23 2.60
C SER A 71 -28.82 -0.78 2.79
N ASN A 72 -28.55 -0.37 4.03
CA ASN A 72 -27.99 0.94 4.32
C ASN A 72 -26.48 1.00 4.12
N PHE A 73 -25.80 -0.15 3.93
CA PHE A 73 -24.37 -0.18 3.72
C PHE A 73 -23.99 -0.33 2.25
N LYS A 74 -23.08 0.55 1.83
CA LYS A 74 -22.32 0.44 0.58
C LYS A 74 -20.84 0.50 0.91
N ALA A 75 -20.01 -0.35 0.30
CA ALA A 75 -18.59 -0.35 0.62
C ALA A 75 -17.70 -0.60 -0.59
N ILE A 76 -16.49 -0.06 -0.51
CA ILE A 76 -15.37 -0.34 -1.42
C ILE A 76 -14.16 -0.75 -0.58
N SER A 77 -13.51 -1.85 -0.96
CA SER A 77 -12.22 -2.25 -0.42
C SER A 77 -11.11 -1.86 -1.39
N LEU A 78 -10.15 -1.07 -0.91
CA LEU A 78 -8.98 -0.65 -1.69
C LEU A 78 -7.78 -1.55 -1.30
N ARG A 79 -7.34 -2.38 -2.24
CA ARG A 79 -6.19 -3.28 -2.07
C ARG A 79 -4.91 -2.55 -2.45
N TYR A 80 -4.25 -1.96 -1.45
CA TYR A 80 -2.99 -1.23 -1.66
C TYR A 80 -1.84 -2.15 -1.98
N PHE A 81 -0.98 -1.71 -2.89
CA PHE A 81 0.33 -2.32 -3.07
C PHE A 81 1.31 -1.70 -2.06
N ASN A 82 2.40 -1.07 -2.46
CA ASN A 82 3.39 -0.56 -1.50
C ASN A 82 3.33 0.98 -1.42
N PRO A 83 2.56 1.57 -0.47
CA PRO A 83 2.56 3.02 -0.31
C PRO A 83 3.94 3.51 0.14
N ILE A 84 4.41 4.56 -0.53
CA ILE A 84 5.66 5.27 -0.23
C ILE A 84 5.45 6.77 -0.38
N GLY A 85 6.45 7.56 -0.04
CA GLY A 85 6.36 9.01 -0.18
C GLY A 85 5.81 9.71 1.06
N ALA A 86 5.85 11.02 1.01
CA ALA A 86 5.33 11.93 2.01
C ALA A 86 4.58 13.08 1.33
N HIS A 87 3.84 13.87 2.10
CA HIS A 87 3.24 15.08 1.56
C HIS A 87 4.34 16.08 1.15
N HIS A 88 4.13 16.80 0.05
CA HIS A 88 5.12 17.72 -0.52
C HIS A 88 5.57 18.84 0.44
N SER A 89 4.74 19.16 1.45
CA SER A 89 5.10 20.13 2.50
C SER A 89 6.16 19.62 3.47
N ALA A 90 6.52 18.33 3.43
CA ALA A 90 7.36 17.66 4.41
C ALA A 90 6.87 17.77 5.88
N MET A 91 5.57 18.02 6.08
CA MET A 91 4.94 18.09 7.41
C MET A 91 4.15 16.81 7.76
N ILE A 92 3.91 15.94 6.78
CA ILE A 92 3.20 14.68 6.93
C ILE A 92 3.96 13.61 6.17
N GLY A 93 4.33 12.53 6.85
CA GLY A 93 5.04 11.40 6.27
C GLY A 93 4.98 10.18 7.19
N GLU A 94 5.62 9.10 6.78
CA GLU A 94 5.70 7.88 7.58
C GLU A 94 6.70 8.04 8.72
N LEU A 95 6.25 7.85 9.96
CA LEU A 95 7.08 7.91 11.18
C LEU A 95 6.95 6.59 11.94
N PRO A 96 7.75 5.57 11.61
CA PRO A 96 7.69 4.28 12.26
C PRO A 96 8.16 4.35 13.71
N ILE A 97 7.47 3.63 14.59
CA ILE A 97 7.90 3.44 15.97
C ILE A 97 8.91 2.29 16.00
N GLY A 98 10.15 2.58 16.40
CA GLY A 98 11.23 1.60 16.44
C GLY A 98 11.85 1.31 15.07
N VAL A 99 12.11 0.02 14.77
CA VAL A 99 12.70 -0.39 13.50
C VAL A 99 11.66 -0.38 12.39
N PRO A 100 11.89 0.36 11.27
CA PRO A 100 10.96 0.35 10.15
C PRO A 100 10.76 -1.05 9.59
N GLN A 101 9.50 -1.37 9.27
CA GLN A 101 9.16 -2.60 8.56
C GLN A 101 9.09 -2.39 7.03
N ASN A 102 8.90 -1.14 6.62
CA ASN A 102 8.85 -0.73 5.22
C ASN A 102 10.22 -0.30 4.72
N LEU A 103 10.47 -0.51 3.42
CA LEU A 103 11.77 -0.28 2.79
C LEU A 103 12.15 1.21 2.78
N VAL A 104 11.24 2.11 2.37
CA VAL A 104 11.58 3.52 2.16
C VAL A 104 11.97 4.23 3.47
N PRO A 105 11.25 4.10 4.59
CA PRO A 105 11.73 4.64 5.86
C PRO A 105 13.08 4.06 6.31
N TYR A 106 13.35 2.78 5.98
CA TYR A 106 14.67 2.20 6.27
C TYR A 106 15.77 2.85 5.42
N ILE A 107 15.50 3.10 4.13
CA ILE A 107 16.40 3.83 3.21
C ILE A 107 16.70 5.23 3.75
N THR A 108 15.66 6.02 4.08
CA THR A 108 15.85 7.40 4.53
C THR A 108 16.58 7.49 5.86
N GLN A 109 16.29 6.57 6.82
CA GLN A 109 17.01 6.47 8.08
C GLN A 109 18.47 6.04 7.90
N THR A 110 18.77 5.21 6.90
CA THR A 110 20.15 4.87 6.56
C THR A 110 20.88 6.07 5.97
N ALA A 111 20.24 6.80 5.05
CA ALA A 111 20.82 7.96 4.41
C ALA A 111 21.12 9.12 5.39
N VAL A 112 20.30 9.30 6.44
CA VAL A 112 20.52 10.32 7.47
C VAL A 112 21.43 9.84 8.61
N GLY A 113 21.93 8.59 8.56
CA GLY A 113 22.88 8.03 9.52
C GLY A 113 22.27 7.49 10.83
N ILE A 114 20.93 7.38 10.91
CA ILE A 114 20.26 6.72 12.06
C ILE A 114 20.56 5.21 12.05
N ARG A 115 20.72 4.63 10.85
CA ARG A 115 21.08 3.23 10.63
C ARG A 115 22.39 3.14 9.87
N GLU A 116 23.19 2.15 10.23
CA GLU A 116 24.52 1.97 9.63
C GLU A 116 24.43 1.41 8.21
N GLU A 117 23.48 0.47 7.97
CA GLU A 117 23.44 -0.30 6.74
C GLU A 117 22.02 -0.81 6.44
N LEU A 118 21.63 -0.78 5.17
CA LEU A 118 20.42 -1.42 4.64
C LEU A 118 20.73 -2.87 4.21
N THR A 119 19.83 -3.80 4.50
CA THR A 119 19.92 -5.17 3.95
C THR A 119 18.90 -5.35 2.81
N VAL A 120 19.40 -5.67 1.60
CA VAL A 120 18.61 -6.14 0.46
C VAL A 120 18.45 -7.65 0.59
N PHE A 121 17.23 -8.14 0.72
CA PHE A 121 16.95 -9.55 0.97
C PHE A 121 16.85 -10.35 -0.33
N GLY A 122 17.93 -11.07 -0.67
CA GLY A 122 18.08 -11.87 -1.89
C GLY A 122 18.49 -11.04 -3.10
N ASN A 123 19.30 -11.67 -3.95
CA ASN A 123 19.74 -11.14 -5.25
C ASN A 123 19.68 -12.20 -6.34
N ASP A 124 18.95 -13.26 -6.09
CA ASP A 124 18.86 -14.46 -6.93
C ASP A 124 17.40 -14.77 -7.33
N TYR A 125 16.48 -13.78 -7.20
CA TYR A 125 15.13 -13.89 -7.73
C TYR A 125 15.14 -13.87 -9.27
N SER A 126 14.13 -14.48 -9.89
CA SER A 126 13.97 -14.47 -11.35
C SER A 126 13.43 -13.12 -11.84
N THR A 127 14.22 -12.06 -11.62
CA THR A 127 13.96 -10.66 -11.98
C THR A 127 15.19 -10.10 -12.70
N SER A 128 15.10 -8.92 -13.26
CA SER A 128 16.18 -8.33 -14.07
C SER A 128 17.50 -8.14 -13.32
N ASP A 129 17.45 -7.81 -12.04
CA ASP A 129 18.61 -7.54 -11.17
C ASP A 129 18.73 -8.52 -9.99
N GLY A 130 17.86 -9.52 -9.95
CA GLY A 130 17.83 -10.54 -8.91
C GLY A 130 17.15 -10.11 -7.61
N SER A 131 16.77 -8.86 -7.42
CA SER A 131 16.02 -8.40 -6.26
C SER A 131 14.49 -8.42 -6.49
N CYS A 132 13.69 -8.39 -5.42
CA CYS A 132 12.23 -8.43 -5.54
C CYS A 132 11.66 -7.19 -6.24
N LEU A 133 10.62 -7.38 -7.09
CA LEU A 133 9.83 -6.30 -7.68
C LEU A 133 8.58 -6.01 -6.82
N ARG A 134 8.31 -4.73 -6.60
CA ARG A 134 7.10 -4.26 -5.92
C ARG A 134 6.51 -3.06 -6.66
N ASP A 135 5.21 -2.89 -6.55
CA ASP A 135 4.50 -1.72 -7.06
C ASP A 135 4.48 -0.65 -5.96
N TYR A 136 5.28 0.39 -6.15
CA TYR A 136 5.41 1.49 -5.20
C TYR A 136 4.54 2.67 -5.63
N ILE A 137 3.52 2.97 -4.82
CA ILE A 137 2.57 4.04 -5.07
C ILE A 137 2.79 5.22 -4.10
N HIS A 138 2.73 6.44 -4.62
CA HIS A 138 2.82 7.62 -3.78
C HIS A 138 1.62 7.77 -2.86
N VAL A 139 1.86 8.03 -1.57
CA VAL A 139 0.81 8.12 -0.54
C VAL A 139 -0.26 9.18 -0.85
N VAL A 140 0.09 10.28 -1.54
CA VAL A 140 -0.86 11.31 -1.97
C VAL A 140 -1.82 10.77 -3.05
N ASP A 141 -1.31 9.97 -4.00
CA ASP A 141 -2.18 9.34 -5.00
C ASP A 141 -3.08 8.29 -4.37
N LEU A 142 -2.58 7.56 -3.38
CA LEU A 142 -3.40 6.67 -2.56
C LEU A 142 -4.52 7.43 -1.84
N ALA A 143 -4.24 8.60 -1.24
CA ALA A 143 -5.25 9.45 -0.62
C ALA A 143 -6.31 9.92 -1.64
N LYS A 144 -5.89 10.31 -2.85
CA LYS A 144 -6.81 10.66 -3.94
C LYS A 144 -7.70 9.47 -4.34
N ALA A 145 -7.18 8.23 -4.30
CA ALA A 145 -7.98 7.03 -4.57
C ALA A 145 -9.13 6.85 -3.57
N HIS A 146 -8.93 7.19 -2.29
CA HIS A 146 -9.99 7.17 -1.28
C HIS A 146 -11.09 8.18 -1.61
N ILE A 147 -10.71 9.42 -1.98
CA ILE A 147 -11.68 10.46 -2.36
C ILE A 147 -12.49 9.99 -3.57
N LYS A 148 -11.83 9.48 -4.62
CA LYS A 148 -12.51 8.97 -5.81
C LYS A 148 -13.42 7.79 -5.53
N SER A 149 -13.06 6.93 -4.58
CA SER A 149 -13.91 5.82 -4.14
C SER A 149 -15.13 6.32 -3.38
N LEU A 150 -14.99 7.35 -2.54
CA LEU A 150 -16.11 7.99 -1.86
C LEU A 150 -17.04 8.67 -2.87
N ASP A 151 -16.51 9.46 -3.80
CA ASP A 151 -17.26 10.08 -4.88
C ASP A 151 -18.06 9.01 -5.65
N LYS A 152 -17.44 7.86 -5.95
CA LYS A 152 -18.11 6.75 -6.62
C LYS A 152 -19.26 6.20 -5.79
N LEU A 153 -19.05 5.90 -4.51
CA LEU A 153 -20.10 5.39 -3.62
C LEU A 153 -21.30 6.33 -3.54
N MET A 154 -21.07 7.64 -3.52
CA MET A 154 -22.13 8.66 -3.47
C MET A 154 -22.96 8.72 -4.76
N THR A 155 -22.48 8.20 -5.88
CA THR A 155 -23.22 8.14 -7.15
C THR A 155 -23.99 6.84 -7.35
N ILE A 156 -23.76 5.84 -6.51
CA ILE A 156 -24.39 4.51 -6.62
C ILE A 156 -25.78 4.54 -6.00
N SER A 157 -26.79 4.34 -6.83
CA SER A 157 -28.18 4.22 -6.40
C SER A 157 -28.56 2.81 -5.93
N GLU A 158 -27.78 1.82 -6.29
CA GLU A 158 -28.01 0.41 -5.91
C GLU A 158 -27.73 0.23 -4.41
N ASN A 159 -28.65 -0.46 -3.74
CA ASN A 159 -28.44 -0.91 -2.36
C ASN A 159 -27.48 -2.10 -2.35
N ASN A 160 -26.85 -2.37 -1.21
CA ASN A 160 -25.97 -3.53 -1.02
C ASN A 160 -24.76 -3.58 -1.99
N TYR A 161 -24.25 -2.42 -2.37
CA TYR A 161 -23.08 -2.34 -3.26
C TYR A 161 -21.77 -2.66 -2.51
N TYR A 162 -21.05 -3.63 -3.03
CA TYR A 162 -19.68 -3.94 -2.59
C TYR A 162 -18.78 -4.17 -3.80
N ASP A 163 -17.63 -3.51 -3.80
CA ASP A 163 -16.61 -3.75 -4.84
C ASP A 163 -15.19 -3.65 -4.26
N THR A 164 -14.21 -4.14 -5.02
CA THR A 164 -12.79 -4.12 -4.67
C THR A 164 -11.98 -3.50 -5.79
N PHE A 165 -10.94 -2.72 -5.47
CA PHE A 165 -10.05 -2.10 -6.43
C PHE A 165 -8.58 -2.24 -6.02
N ASN A 166 -7.74 -2.62 -6.97
CA ASN A 166 -6.30 -2.56 -6.82
C ASN A 166 -5.82 -1.12 -6.94
N ILE A 167 -5.01 -0.68 -5.98
CA ILE A 167 -4.45 0.67 -5.92
C ILE A 167 -2.93 0.58 -5.93
N GLY A 168 -2.36 0.83 -7.08
CA GLY A 168 -0.94 0.78 -7.40
C GLY A 168 -0.63 1.68 -8.60
N THR A 169 0.56 1.55 -9.13
CA THR A 169 0.99 2.25 -10.37
C THR A 169 0.83 1.39 -11.61
N GLY A 170 0.69 0.07 -11.43
CA GLY A 170 0.71 -0.90 -12.52
C GLY A 170 2.12 -1.25 -13.00
N LYS A 171 3.15 -0.81 -12.28
CA LYS A 171 4.55 -1.06 -12.60
C LYS A 171 5.29 -1.67 -11.42
N GLY A 172 6.08 -2.71 -11.69
CA GLY A 172 7.03 -3.25 -10.72
C GLY A 172 8.33 -2.46 -10.77
N THR A 173 8.83 -2.06 -9.61
CA THR A 173 10.19 -1.50 -9.42
C THR A 173 10.93 -2.43 -8.49
N SER A 174 12.18 -2.77 -8.82
CA SER A 174 12.98 -3.64 -7.97
C SER A 174 13.55 -2.89 -6.76
N VAL A 175 14.00 -3.65 -5.75
CA VAL A 175 14.62 -3.05 -4.56
C VAL A 175 15.92 -2.32 -4.93
N LEU A 176 16.74 -2.89 -5.82
CA LEU A 176 17.98 -2.25 -6.27
C LEU A 176 17.72 -1.04 -7.17
N GLU A 177 16.71 -1.10 -8.05
CA GLU A 177 16.25 0.08 -8.81
C GLU A 177 15.79 1.20 -7.89
N LEU A 178 15.06 0.88 -6.80
CA LEU A 178 14.61 1.88 -5.83
C LEU A 178 15.78 2.55 -5.09
N ILE A 179 16.80 1.78 -4.71
CA ILE A 179 18.04 2.29 -4.09
C ILE A 179 18.77 3.22 -5.06
N ASN A 180 18.99 2.77 -6.31
CA ASN A 180 19.65 3.58 -7.32
C ASN A 180 18.88 4.88 -7.62
N CYS A 181 17.56 4.80 -7.68
CA CYS A 181 16.68 5.95 -7.86
C CYS A 181 16.81 6.94 -6.69
N PHE A 182 16.81 6.46 -5.45
CA PHE A 182 17.00 7.29 -4.26
C PHE A 182 18.34 8.02 -4.30
N GLU A 183 19.43 7.32 -4.60
CA GLU A 183 20.76 7.92 -4.74
C GLU A 183 20.80 9.00 -5.82
N ALA A 184 20.15 8.74 -6.96
CA ALA A 184 20.10 9.69 -8.08
C ALA A 184 19.33 10.97 -7.75
N VAL A 185 18.15 10.86 -7.11
CA VAL A 185 17.30 12.03 -6.83
C VAL A 185 17.73 12.83 -5.60
N THR A 186 18.46 12.20 -4.66
CA THR A 186 18.87 12.87 -3.42
C THR A 186 20.34 13.25 -3.38
N GLY A 187 21.17 12.65 -4.22
CA GLY A 187 22.63 12.77 -4.20
C GLY A 187 23.31 12.03 -3.04
N ASN A 188 22.56 11.29 -2.21
CA ASN A 188 23.09 10.56 -1.05
C ASN A 188 23.37 9.12 -1.40
N LYS A 189 24.59 8.65 -1.14
CA LYS A 189 24.95 7.26 -1.28
C LYS A 189 24.43 6.44 -0.11
N LEU A 190 23.93 5.24 -0.39
CA LEU A 190 23.43 4.31 0.61
C LEU A 190 24.44 3.21 0.89
N ASN A 191 24.71 2.98 2.16
CA ASN A 191 25.42 1.79 2.58
C ASN A 191 24.44 0.61 2.66
N PHE A 192 24.62 -0.40 1.80
CA PHE A 192 23.77 -1.58 1.83
C PHE A 192 24.57 -2.88 1.55
N LYS A 193 24.03 -3.98 2.05
CA LYS A 193 24.51 -5.33 1.75
C LYS A 193 23.39 -6.20 1.22
N ILE A 194 23.80 -7.27 0.53
CA ILE A 194 22.91 -8.36 0.15
C ILE A 194 22.85 -9.38 1.28
N GLY A 195 21.63 -9.69 1.72
CA GLY A 195 21.35 -10.76 2.66
C GLY A 195 20.61 -11.93 2.02
N GLU A 196 20.34 -12.98 2.80
CA GLU A 196 19.52 -14.11 2.36
C GLU A 196 18.09 -13.69 2.06
N ARG A 197 17.36 -14.48 1.25
CA ARG A 197 15.93 -14.24 0.99
C ARG A 197 15.13 -14.25 2.28
N ARG A 198 14.21 -13.31 2.40
CA ARG A 198 13.25 -13.31 3.51
C ARG A 198 12.15 -14.35 3.24
N LYS A 199 11.85 -15.16 4.26
CA LYS A 199 10.77 -16.17 4.15
C LYS A 199 9.43 -15.51 3.84
N GLY A 200 8.75 -16.01 2.81
CA GLY A 200 7.45 -15.50 2.38
C GLY A 200 7.51 -14.40 1.32
N ASP A 201 8.70 -13.88 0.96
CA ASP A 201 8.80 -12.93 -0.14
C ASP A 201 8.55 -13.62 -1.50
N VAL A 202 7.72 -12.99 -2.31
CA VAL A 202 7.50 -13.34 -3.72
C VAL A 202 8.43 -12.51 -4.60
N ALA A 203 8.87 -13.08 -5.74
CA ALA A 203 9.77 -12.38 -6.66
C ALA A 203 9.15 -11.07 -7.18
N GLU A 204 7.88 -11.12 -7.58
CA GLU A 204 7.20 -10.00 -8.21
C GLU A 204 5.78 -9.82 -7.64
N CYS A 205 5.39 -8.56 -7.41
CA CYS A 205 4.05 -8.21 -6.96
C CYS A 205 3.71 -6.79 -7.42
N PHE A 206 2.87 -6.68 -8.47
CA PHE A 206 2.40 -5.40 -9.02
C PHE A 206 0.98 -5.51 -9.57
N ALA A 207 0.27 -4.37 -9.57
CA ALA A 207 -1.15 -4.29 -9.85
C ALA A 207 -1.48 -4.31 -11.35
N ASP A 208 -2.61 -4.89 -11.72
CA ASP A 208 -3.42 -4.35 -12.81
C ASP A 208 -4.33 -3.24 -12.24
N VAL A 209 -4.20 -2.03 -12.73
CA VAL A 209 -4.96 -0.85 -12.27
C VAL A 209 -6.08 -0.45 -13.22
N THR A 210 -6.34 -1.26 -14.25
CA THR A 210 -7.33 -0.97 -15.30
C THR A 210 -8.72 -0.74 -14.73
N LYS A 211 -9.11 -1.52 -13.73
CA LYS A 211 -10.42 -1.38 -13.06
C LYS A 211 -10.53 -0.05 -12.33
N ALA A 212 -9.53 0.33 -11.52
CA ALA A 212 -9.52 1.60 -10.81
C ALA A 212 -9.53 2.79 -11.79
N ASN A 213 -8.74 2.74 -12.85
CA ASN A 213 -8.72 3.77 -13.89
C ASN A 213 -10.12 3.97 -14.51
N LYS A 214 -10.78 2.86 -14.87
CA LYS A 214 -12.07 2.91 -15.58
C LYS A 214 -13.25 3.29 -14.68
N PHE A 215 -13.32 2.73 -13.48
CA PHE A 215 -14.52 2.81 -12.64
C PHE A 215 -14.44 3.90 -11.56
N LEU A 216 -13.24 4.24 -11.10
CA LEU A 216 -13.03 5.34 -10.15
C LEU A 216 -12.59 6.63 -10.86
N ASN A 217 -12.30 6.60 -12.16
CA ASN A 217 -11.66 7.70 -12.89
C ASN A 217 -10.42 8.21 -12.13
N TRP A 218 -9.59 7.27 -11.71
CA TRP A 218 -8.38 7.51 -10.92
C TRP A 218 -7.18 6.79 -11.52
N LYS A 219 -6.04 7.44 -11.50
CA LYS A 219 -4.73 6.86 -11.83
C LYS A 219 -3.66 7.48 -10.92
N SER A 220 -2.56 6.76 -10.71
CA SER A 220 -1.37 7.33 -10.08
C SER A 220 -0.75 8.38 -11.00
N GLU A 221 -0.35 9.52 -10.44
CA GLU A 221 0.22 10.66 -11.16
C GLU A 221 1.67 10.92 -10.76
N LEU A 222 2.02 10.62 -9.51
CA LEU A 222 3.34 10.86 -8.94
C LEU A 222 4.26 9.66 -9.19
N SER A 223 5.50 9.96 -9.51
CA SER A 223 6.52 8.96 -9.83
C SER A 223 7.17 8.36 -8.57
N VAL A 224 7.99 7.33 -8.78
CA VAL A 224 8.85 6.77 -7.71
C VAL A 224 9.87 7.82 -7.25
N GLU A 225 10.42 8.60 -8.17
CA GLU A 225 11.33 9.71 -7.90
C GLU A 225 10.70 10.75 -6.99
N ASP A 226 9.45 11.19 -7.30
CA ASP A 226 8.69 12.11 -6.45
C ASP A 226 8.47 11.54 -5.04
N SER A 227 8.16 10.24 -4.99
CA SER A 227 7.93 9.54 -3.73
C SER A 227 9.19 9.49 -2.85
N LEU A 228 10.33 9.16 -3.45
CA LEU A 228 11.60 9.08 -2.74
C LEU A 228 12.09 10.46 -2.29
N LEU A 229 11.96 11.47 -3.15
CA LEU A 229 12.33 12.84 -2.82
C LEU A 229 11.47 13.41 -1.70
N SER A 230 10.15 13.18 -1.73
CA SER A 230 9.24 13.63 -0.66
C SER A 230 9.51 12.91 0.66
N SER A 231 9.78 11.59 0.64
CA SER A 231 10.18 10.84 1.83
C SER A 231 11.49 11.36 2.43
N TRP A 232 12.47 11.68 1.57
CA TRP A 232 13.74 12.26 2.01
C TRP A 232 13.57 13.64 2.65
N ASN A 233 12.74 14.49 2.06
CA ASN A 233 12.45 15.82 2.62
C ASN A 233 11.75 15.71 3.98
N TRP A 234 10.80 14.77 4.13
CA TRP A 234 10.18 14.45 5.42
C TRP A 234 11.22 14.00 6.45
N GLU A 235 12.08 13.03 6.11
CA GLU A 235 13.11 12.52 7.02
C GLU A 235 14.06 13.63 7.50
N LYS A 236 14.49 14.52 6.58
CA LYS A 236 15.30 15.69 6.95
C LYS A 236 14.58 16.64 7.91
N ASN A 237 13.29 16.90 7.64
CA ASN A 237 12.51 17.83 8.46
C ASN A 237 12.39 17.35 9.90
N ILE A 238 12.00 16.08 10.11
CA ILE A 238 11.85 15.52 11.46
C ILE A 238 13.17 15.35 12.22
N ASN A 239 14.31 15.30 11.52
CA ASN A 239 15.62 15.24 12.19
C ASN A 239 16.17 16.63 12.48
N ASN A 240 15.85 17.64 11.68
CA ASN A 240 16.21 19.03 11.97
C ASN A 240 15.42 19.60 13.17
N GLU A 241 14.20 19.13 13.42
CA GLU A 241 13.41 19.51 14.59
C GLU A 241 13.90 18.87 15.90
N LYS A 242 14.78 17.86 15.82
CA LYS A 242 15.38 17.18 16.99
C LYS A 242 16.74 17.75 17.39
N LEU A 243 17.30 18.66 16.61
CA LEU A 243 18.54 19.41 16.88
C LEU A 243 18.22 20.79 17.46
#